data_6eeee816441b8b1c96a0f010dbb72a4d
#
_entry.id   6eeee816441b8b1c96a0f010dbb72a4d
#
_cell.length_a   1.000
_cell.length_b   1.000
_cell.length_c   1.000
_cell.angle_alpha   90.00
_cell.angle_beta   90.00
_cell.angle_gamma   90.00
#
_symmetry.space_group_name_H-M   'P 1'
#
loop_
_entity.id
_entity.type
_entity.pdbx_description
1 polymer ?
#
loop_
_entity_poly.entity_id
_entity_poly.type
_entity_poly.pdbx_seq_one_letter_code
_entity_poly.pdbx_strand_id
1 'polypeptide(L)'
;RQRQMCKETVYNEFPLFLKRYFPYKVQKISLNAGFTCPNRDGNKGYGGCTYCNNQTFNPDYCRTEKPISLQLEEGKRFFAHKYPEMRYLAYFQAYTNTYGELESLKRKYEEALSVDDVVGLVIGTRPDCMPDDLLRYLENINKHTFLLVEYGIESTCDETLRRINRGHTFQTVSYTHLRAHETRH
;
A
#
# COMPACT_ATOMS: atom_id res chain seq x y z
N ARG A 1 -7.52 19.20 33.34
CA ARG A 1 -6.05 19.16 33.08
C ARG A 1 -5.78 17.96 32.21
N GLN A 2 -5.60 18.17 30.91
CA GLN A 2 -5.13 17.16 29.98
C GLN A 2 -3.74 16.75 30.44
N ARG A 3 -3.56 15.46 30.68
CA ARG A 3 -2.21 14.86 30.76
C ARG A 3 -1.53 15.08 29.42
N GLN A 4 -0.63 16.01 29.36
CA GLN A 4 0.38 16.11 28.34
C GLN A 4 1.30 14.89 28.59
N MET A 5 0.93 13.75 27.98
CA MET A 5 1.87 12.61 27.93
C MET A 5 3.10 13.12 27.20
N CYS A 6 4.24 13.07 27.86
CA CYS A 6 5.54 13.23 27.20
C CYS A 6 5.60 12.24 26.05
N LYS A 7 5.43 12.73 24.83
CA LYS A 7 5.65 11.99 23.60
C LYS A 7 7.15 11.97 23.31
N GLU A 8 7.91 11.41 24.22
CA GLU A 8 9.22 10.87 23.81
C GLU A 8 8.90 9.59 23.03
N THR A 9 8.69 9.75 21.73
CA THR A 9 8.43 8.64 20.84
C THR A 9 9.73 7.87 20.67
N VAL A 10 9.74 6.68 21.20
CA VAL A 10 10.84 5.71 21.07
C VAL A 10 11.00 5.23 19.61
N TYR A 11 10.09 5.63 18.73
CA TYR A 11 10.06 5.25 17.32
C TYR A 11 9.66 6.43 16.43
N ASN A 12 10.02 6.35 15.15
CA ASN A 12 9.67 7.35 14.14
C ASN A 12 8.21 7.16 13.69
N GLU A 13 7.29 7.97 14.21
CA GLU A 13 5.88 7.93 13.82
C GLU A 13 5.70 8.27 12.34
N PHE A 14 4.80 7.57 11.66
CA PHE A 14 4.50 7.80 10.26
C PHE A 14 4.14 9.27 9.92
N PRO A 15 3.35 10.00 10.72
CA PRO A 15 3.13 11.43 10.51
C PRO A 15 4.42 12.28 10.58
N LEU A 16 5.38 11.92 11.43
CA LEU A 16 6.68 12.61 11.50
C LEU A 16 7.54 12.29 10.28
N PHE A 17 7.49 11.05 9.80
CA PHE A 17 8.13 10.67 8.54
C PHE A 17 7.58 11.48 7.37
N LEU A 18 6.25 11.61 7.22
CA LEU A 18 5.62 12.37 6.14
C LEU A 18 5.96 13.87 6.16
N LYS A 19 6.21 14.46 7.33
CA LYS A 19 6.65 15.87 7.44
C LYS A 19 7.99 16.17 6.74
N ARG A 20 8.79 15.15 6.46
CA ARG A 20 10.05 15.31 5.69
C ARG A 20 9.81 15.55 4.20
N TYR A 21 8.64 15.16 3.71
CA TYR A 21 8.27 15.20 2.29
C TYR A 21 7.20 16.26 2.00
N PHE A 22 6.35 16.58 2.99
CA PHE A 22 5.20 17.44 2.80
C PHE A 22 5.14 18.55 3.86
N PRO A 23 4.97 19.83 3.44
CA PRO A 23 4.81 20.96 4.37
C PRO A 23 3.42 21.03 5.01
N TYR A 24 2.49 20.21 4.55
CA TYR A 24 1.10 20.15 4.99
C TYR A 24 0.76 18.76 5.56
N LYS A 25 -0.41 18.65 6.14
CA LYS A 25 -0.91 17.37 6.68
C LYS A 25 -1.33 16.45 5.55
N VAL A 26 -0.92 15.18 5.66
CA VAL A 26 -1.26 14.14 4.69
C VAL A 26 -1.92 12.96 5.39
N GLN A 27 -2.99 12.44 4.78
CA GLN A 27 -3.76 11.31 5.27
C GLN A 27 -3.80 10.19 4.22
N LYS A 28 -3.60 8.93 4.63
CA LYS A 28 -3.86 7.78 3.77
C LYS A 28 -5.36 7.55 3.63
N ILE A 29 -5.85 7.36 2.40
CA ILE A 29 -7.19 6.86 2.09
C ILE A 29 -7.06 5.44 1.57
N SER A 30 -7.60 4.47 2.31
CA SER A 30 -7.58 3.06 1.89
C SER A 30 -8.45 2.83 0.67
N LEU A 31 -7.96 2.02 -0.26
CA LEU A 31 -8.61 1.67 -1.52
C LEU A 31 -8.69 0.16 -1.69
N ASN A 32 -9.78 -0.29 -2.28
CA ASN A 32 -9.93 -1.65 -2.75
C ASN A 32 -10.08 -1.65 -4.29
N ALA A 33 -9.00 -1.95 -4.96
CA ALA A 33 -8.94 -1.92 -6.42
C ALA A 33 -9.37 -3.24 -7.09
N GLY A 34 -9.93 -4.18 -6.32
CA GLY A 34 -10.36 -5.48 -6.81
C GLY A 34 -9.23 -6.43 -7.20
N PHE A 35 -8.03 -6.20 -6.68
CA PHE A 35 -6.92 -7.14 -6.87
C PHE A 35 -7.15 -8.45 -6.11
N THR A 36 -6.47 -9.50 -6.54
CA THR A 36 -6.44 -10.80 -5.85
C THR A 36 -5.06 -11.07 -5.25
N CYS A 37 -4.81 -12.30 -4.88
CA CYS A 37 -3.55 -12.76 -4.31
C CYS A 37 -3.20 -14.13 -4.89
N PRO A 38 -1.93 -14.40 -5.27
CA PRO A 38 -1.52 -15.70 -5.80
C PRO A 38 -1.73 -16.87 -4.82
N ASN A 39 -1.93 -16.61 -3.53
CA ASN A 39 -2.32 -17.61 -2.54
C ASN A 39 -3.83 -17.88 -2.51
N ARG A 40 -4.62 -17.23 -3.36
CA ARG A 40 -6.10 -17.37 -3.40
C ARG A 40 -6.62 -17.85 -4.72
N ASP A 41 -5.97 -17.49 -5.82
CA ASP A 41 -6.41 -17.82 -7.19
C ASP A 41 -5.81 -19.13 -7.73
N GLY A 42 -5.03 -19.84 -6.93
CA GLY A 42 -4.43 -21.11 -7.29
C GLY A 42 -3.04 -21.01 -7.91
N ASN A 43 -2.51 -19.82 -8.17
CA ASN A 43 -1.18 -19.67 -8.76
C ASN A 43 -0.07 -20.17 -7.82
N LYS A 44 -0.16 -19.86 -6.52
CA LYS A 44 0.74 -20.37 -5.47
C LYS A 44 0.02 -21.18 -4.41
N GLY A 45 -1.29 -21.04 -4.30
CA GLY A 45 -2.11 -21.74 -3.33
C GLY A 45 -3.54 -21.24 -3.30
N TYR A 46 -4.35 -21.86 -2.44
CA TYR A 46 -5.75 -21.52 -2.23
C TYR A 46 -5.99 -21.06 -0.79
N GLY A 47 -7.11 -20.37 -0.56
CA GLY A 47 -7.55 -19.95 0.78
C GLY A 47 -6.83 -18.74 1.37
N GLY A 48 -5.66 -18.37 0.87
CA GLY A 48 -4.86 -17.26 1.39
C GLY A 48 -4.03 -17.62 2.62
N CYS A 49 -3.40 -16.61 3.22
CA CYS A 49 -2.69 -16.76 4.48
C CYS A 49 -3.68 -16.97 5.63
N THR A 50 -3.30 -17.74 6.67
CA THR A 50 -4.18 -18.13 7.77
C THR A 50 -4.77 -16.95 8.56
N TYR A 51 -4.12 -15.81 8.55
CA TYR A 51 -4.53 -14.58 9.26
C TYR A 51 -5.23 -13.56 8.32
N CYS A 52 -5.34 -13.85 7.01
CA CYS A 52 -5.78 -12.87 6.02
C CYS A 52 -7.29 -12.63 6.08
N ASN A 53 -7.68 -11.50 6.64
CA ASN A 53 -9.05 -10.99 6.62
C ASN A 53 -9.10 -9.55 6.11
N ASN A 54 -9.23 -9.38 4.79
CA ASN A 54 -9.26 -8.06 4.17
C ASN A 54 -10.56 -7.27 4.44
N GLN A 55 -11.64 -7.93 4.85
CA GLN A 55 -12.91 -7.24 5.15
C GLN A 55 -12.78 -6.35 6.39
N THR A 56 -11.92 -6.70 7.35
CA THR A 56 -11.73 -5.96 8.60
C THR A 56 -11.12 -4.57 8.39
N PHE A 57 -10.40 -4.35 7.28
CA PHE A 57 -9.64 -3.13 7.02
C PHE A 57 -10.27 -2.22 5.97
N ASN A 58 -11.41 -2.60 5.41
CA ASN A 58 -12.10 -1.83 4.39
C ASN A 58 -13.19 -0.96 4.99
N PRO A 59 -13.04 0.38 5.00
CA PRO A 59 -14.15 1.29 5.29
C PRO A 59 -15.30 1.09 4.30
N ASP A 60 -16.51 1.55 4.64
CA ASP A 60 -17.72 1.37 3.82
C ASP A 60 -17.60 1.95 2.40
N TYR A 61 -16.76 2.96 2.21
CA TYR A 61 -16.51 3.54 0.89
C TYR A 61 -15.57 2.69 0.02
N CYS A 62 -14.80 1.80 0.62
CA CYS A 62 -13.74 1.01 -0.01
C CYS A 62 -14.31 -0.29 -0.59
N ARG A 63 -15.06 -0.19 -1.69
CA ARG A 63 -15.73 -1.31 -2.35
C ARG A 63 -15.26 -1.49 -3.78
N THR A 64 -15.06 -2.75 -4.19
CA THR A 64 -14.55 -3.13 -5.52
C THR A 64 -15.44 -2.68 -6.68
N GLU A 65 -16.75 -2.53 -6.43
CA GLU A 65 -17.72 -2.09 -7.42
C GLU A 65 -17.61 -0.60 -7.75
N LYS A 66 -16.89 0.17 -6.91
CA LYS A 66 -16.69 1.61 -7.10
C LYS A 66 -15.38 1.88 -7.83
N PRO A 67 -15.35 2.82 -8.78
CA PRO A 67 -14.10 3.35 -9.34
C PRO A 67 -13.16 3.85 -8.23
N ILE A 68 -11.86 3.83 -8.48
CA ILE A 68 -10.84 4.31 -7.53
C ILE A 68 -11.07 5.79 -7.20
N SER A 69 -11.37 6.59 -8.20
CA SER A 69 -11.68 8.02 -8.07
C SER A 69 -12.86 8.26 -7.11
N LEU A 70 -13.93 7.48 -7.22
CA LEU A 70 -15.08 7.60 -6.33
C LEU A 70 -14.75 7.19 -4.88
N GLN A 71 -13.97 6.11 -4.70
CA GLN A 71 -13.51 5.70 -3.37
C GLN A 71 -12.67 6.81 -2.71
N LEU A 72 -11.81 7.47 -3.49
CA LEU A 72 -11.00 8.60 -3.01
C LEU A 72 -11.88 9.79 -2.61
N GLU A 73 -12.85 10.18 -3.43
CA GLU A 73 -13.75 11.29 -3.13
C GLU A 73 -14.61 11.02 -1.86
N GLU A 74 -15.11 9.81 -1.71
CA GLU A 74 -15.84 9.42 -0.48
C GLU A 74 -14.91 9.39 0.74
N GLY A 75 -13.68 8.88 0.58
CA GLY A 75 -12.66 8.88 1.62
C GLY A 75 -12.25 10.31 2.03
N LYS A 76 -12.10 11.22 1.08
CA LYS A 76 -11.85 12.64 1.35
C LYS A 76 -12.97 13.24 2.21
N ARG A 77 -14.23 13.00 1.86
CA ARG A 77 -15.39 13.46 2.66
C ARG A 77 -15.39 12.88 4.07
N PHE A 78 -15.03 11.63 4.23
CA PHE A 78 -14.91 10.98 5.54
C PHE A 78 -13.88 11.68 6.45
N PHE A 79 -12.77 12.16 5.90
CA PHE A 79 -11.71 12.83 6.65
C PHE A 79 -11.86 14.37 6.72
N ALA A 80 -12.62 15.00 5.82
CA ALA A 80 -12.72 16.46 5.68
C ALA A 80 -13.18 17.18 6.96
N HIS A 81 -13.96 16.52 7.80
CA HIS A 81 -14.46 17.11 9.06
C HIS A 81 -13.36 17.38 10.10
N LYS A 82 -12.17 16.77 9.93
CA LYS A 82 -11.08 16.90 10.91
C LYS A 82 -10.10 18.02 10.58
N TYR A 83 -9.84 18.28 9.29
CA TYR A 83 -8.77 19.18 8.86
C TYR A 83 -9.07 19.74 7.46
N PRO A 84 -9.37 21.05 7.33
CA PRO A 84 -9.77 21.66 6.06
C PRO A 84 -8.65 21.70 4.99
N GLU A 85 -7.39 21.74 5.42
CA GLU A 85 -6.23 21.80 4.50
C GLU A 85 -5.43 20.50 4.53
N MET A 86 -6.05 19.40 4.07
CA MET A 86 -5.41 18.09 4.06
C MET A 86 -5.18 17.64 2.62
N ARG A 87 -4.03 16.98 2.36
CA ARG A 87 -3.76 16.23 1.15
C ARG A 87 -3.80 14.74 1.44
N TYR A 88 -3.85 13.94 0.40
CA TYR A 88 -4.12 12.53 0.55
C TYR A 88 -3.11 11.65 -0.18
N LEU A 89 -2.84 10.48 0.40
CA LEU A 89 -2.15 9.37 -0.26
C LEU A 89 -3.17 8.30 -0.61
N ALA A 90 -3.22 7.91 -1.87
CA ALA A 90 -4.03 6.79 -2.33
C ALA A 90 -3.38 5.49 -1.84
N TYR A 91 -4.01 4.80 -0.89
CA TYR A 91 -3.46 3.61 -0.27
C TYR A 91 -4.14 2.34 -0.78
N PHE A 92 -3.49 1.67 -1.71
CA PHE A 92 -3.87 0.35 -2.20
C PHE A 92 -3.51 -0.69 -1.15
N GLN A 93 -4.47 -1.11 -0.36
CA GLN A 93 -4.25 -1.96 0.82
C GLN A 93 -4.75 -3.38 0.64
N ALA A 94 -5.92 -3.58 0.02
CA ALA A 94 -6.57 -4.88 -0.05
C ALA A 94 -5.80 -5.86 -0.95
N TYR A 95 -5.43 -7.03 -0.42
CA TYR A 95 -4.77 -8.12 -1.13
C TYR A 95 -3.34 -7.79 -1.61
N THR A 96 -3.01 -8.13 -2.89
CA THR A 96 -1.67 -7.96 -3.47
C THR A 96 -1.76 -6.97 -4.62
N ASN A 97 -1.44 -5.71 -4.34
CA ASN A 97 -1.76 -4.61 -5.25
C ASN A 97 -0.74 -4.40 -6.39
N THR A 98 0.20 -5.31 -6.54
CA THR A 98 1.13 -5.41 -7.69
C THR A 98 0.94 -6.72 -8.46
N TYR A 99 -0.10 -7.49 -8.12
CA TYR A 99 -0.40 -8.76 -8.76
C TYR A 99 -1.55 -8.60 -9.76
N GLY A 100 -1.19 -8.53 -11.03
CA GLY A 100 -2.11 -8.34 -12.13
C GLY A 100 -1.39 -8.00 -13.43
N GLU A 101 -2.16 -7.77 -14.48
CA GLU A 101 -1.65 -7.34 -15.77
C GLU A 101 -1.18 -5.88 -15.69
N LEU A 102 0.02 -5.58 -16.24
CA LEU A 102 0.72 -4.31 -16.07
C LEU A 102 -0.13 -3.09 -16.47
N GLU A 103 -0.82 -3.14 -17.62
CA GLU A 103 -1.64 -2.03 -18.08
C GLU A 103 -2.89 -1.80 -17.20
N SER A 104 -3.40 -2.86 -16.59
CA SER A 104 -4.47 -2.75 -15.60
C SER A 104 -4.00 -2.09 -14.32
N LEU A 105 -2.79 -2.43 -13.85
CA LEU A 105 -2.15 -1.80 -12.68
C LEU A 105 -1.93 -0.31 -12.94
N LYS A 106 -1.32 0.04 -14.09
CA LYS A 106 -1.06 1.42 -14.48
C LYS A 106 -2.33 2.27 -14.47
N ARG A 107 -3.38 1.82 -15.17
CA ARG A 107 -4.67 2.54 -15.21
C ARG A 107 -5.22 2.85 -13.81
N LYS A 108 -5.13 1.91 -12.88
CA LYS A 108 -5.61 2.09 -11.50
C LYS A 108 -4.77 3.08 -10.72
N TYR A 109 -3.45 3.06 -10.88
CA TYR A 109 -2.57 4.02 -10.21
C TYR A 109 -2.71 5.42 -10.81
N GLU A 110 -2.83 5.54 -12.13
CA GLU A 110 -3.04 6.81 -12.83
C GLU A 110 -4.42 7.40 -12.51
N GLU A 111 -5.48 6.58 -12.43
CA GLU A 111 -6.80 7.01 -11.97
C GLU A 111 -6.71 7.61 -10.55
N ALA A 112 -5.98 6.95 -9.64
CA ALA A 112 -5.81 7.46 -8.29
C ALA A 112 -5.06 8.80 -8.26
N LEU A 113 -4.01 8.95 -9.08
CA LEU A 113 -3.19 10.17 -9.16
C LEU A 113 -3.89 11.32 -9.89
N SER A 114 -4.93 11.04 -10.68
CA SER A 114 -5.72 12.07 -11.37
C SER A 114 -6.72 12.78 -10.46
N VAL A 115 -6.95 12.26 -9.25
CA VAL A 115 -7.89 12.85 -8.29
C VAL A 115 -7.24 14.03 -7.58
N ASP A 116 -7.94 15.17 -7.53
CA ASP A 116 -7.47 16.38 -6.87
C ASP A 116 -7.06 16.10 -5.41
N ASP A 117 -6.01 16.78 -4.96
CA ASP A 117 -5.45 16.67 -3.60
C ASP A 117 -4.78 15.32 -3.29
N VAL A 118 -4.72 14.39 -4.22
CA VAL A 118 -3.90 13.17 -4.09
C VAL A 118 -2.45 13.50 -4.46
N VAL A 119 -1.55 13.37 -3.50
CA VAL A 119 -0.14 13.78 -3.63
C VAL A 119 0.82 12.60 -3.70
N GLY A 120 0.30 11.39 -3.75
CA GLY A 120 1.12 10.19 -3.90
C GLY A 120 0.38 8.89 -3.69
N LEU A 121 1.14 7.80 -3.86
CA LEU A 121 0.66 6.43 -3.72
C LEU A 121 1.32 5.72 -2.53
N VAL A 122 0.55 4.86 -1.89
CA VAL A 122 1.05 3.82 -0.99
C VAL A 122 0.52 2.49 -1.49
N ILE A 123 1.41 1.52 -1.74
CA ILE A 123 1.06 0.24 -2.36
C ILE A 123 1.47 -0.90 -1.44
N GLY A 124 0.46 -1.51 -0.79
CA GLY A 124 0.66 -2.71 0.01
C GLY A 124 0.73 -3.94 -0.89
N THR A 125 1.79 -4.73 -0.77
CA THR A 125 1.98 -5.89 -1.64
C THR A 125 2.84 -7.00 -1.02
N ARG A 126 3.07 -8.04 -1.79
CA ARG A 126 3.94 -9.18 -1.46
C ARG A 126 5.32 -8.99 -2.10
N PRO A 127 6.39 -9.41 -1.43
CA PRO A 127 7.75 -9.30 -2.00
C PRO A 127 7.96 -10.15 -3.25
N ASP A 128 7.19 -11.24 -3.42
CA ASP A 128 7.27 -12.14 -4.56
C ASP A 128 6.37 -11.75 -5.75
N CYS A 129 5.75 -10.56 -5.68
CA CYS A 129 4.85 -10.04 -6.72
C CYS A 129 5.31 -8.66 -7.22
N MET A 130 6.60 -8.52 -7.52
CA MET A 130 7.17 -7.29 -8.07
C MET A 130 7.99 -7.61 -9.33
N PRO A 131 7.35 -7.77 -10.50
CA PRO A 131 8.05 -7.98 -11.76
C PRO A 131 8.83 -6.74 -12.20
N ASP A 132 9.86 -6.93 -13.04
CA ASP A 132 10.81 -5.88 -13.42
C ASP A 132 10.18 -4.74 -14.23
N ASP A 133 9.21 -5.03 -15.06
CA ASP A 133 8.48 -4.05 -15.86
C ASP A 133 7.63 -3.12 -14.97
N LEU A 134 6.97 -3.69 -13.98
CA LEU A 134 6.25 -2.91 -12.99
C LEU A 134 7.20 -2.08 -12.11
N LEU A 135 8.33 -2.66 -11.69
CA LEU A 135 9.32 -1.94 -10.89
C LEU A 135 9.83 -0.70 -11.64
N ARG A 136 10.18 -0.84 -12.93
CA ARG A 136 10.58 0.30 -13.79
C ARG A 136 9.49 1.35 -13.93
N TYR A 137 8.23 0.93 -14.04
CA TYR A 137 7.11 1.87 -14.08
C TYR A 137 6.95 2.63 -12.77
N LEU A 138 7.03 1.94 -11.63
CA LEU A 138 6.94 2.58 -10.30
C LEU A 138 8.14 3.51 -10.02
N GLU A 139 9.33 3.15 -10.49
CA GLU A 139 10.49 4.03 -10.45
C GLU A 139 10.25 5.33 -11.23
N ASN A 140 9.61 5.25 -12.41
CA ASN A 140 9.25 6.44 -13.17
C ASN A 140 8.20 7.30 -12.45
N ILE A 141 7.18 6.72 -11.85
CA ILE A 141 6.22 7.45 -10.98
C ILE A 141 6.95 8.16 -9.86
N ASN A 142 7.89 7.50 -9.19
CA ASN A 142 8.61 8.05 -8.04
C ASN A 142 9.49 9.28 -8.37
N LYS A 143 9.79 9.53 -9.65
CA LYS A 143 10.48 10.75 -10.08
C LYS A 143 9.62 12.02 -9.97
N HIS A 144 8.30 11.86 -9.99
CA HIS A 144 7.35 12.97 -10.10
C HIS A 144 6.32 13.00 -8.97
N THR A 145 6.17 11.92 -8.21
CA THR A 145 5.13 11.75 -7.22
C THR A 145 5.66 10.95 -6.03
N PHE A 146 5.17 11.25 -4.85
CA PHE A 146 5.53 10.45 -3.67
C PHE A 146 5.03 9.02 -3.81
N LEU A 147 5.93 8.06 -3.68
CA LEU A 147 5.63 6.63 -3.75
C LEU A 147 6.20 5.90 -2.54
N LEU A 148 5.36 5.12 -1.88
CA LEU A 148 5.75 4.20 -0.82
C LEU A 148 5.24 2.79 -1.14
N VAL A 149 6.14 1.81 -1.21
CA VAL A 149 5.77 0.39 -1.35
C VAL A 149 5.94 -0.30 0.00
N GLU A 150 4.87 -0.91 0.48
CA GLU A 150 4.83 -1.65 1.75
C GLU A 150 4.85 -3.17 1.46
N TYR A 151 5.99 -3.81 1.70
CA TYR A 151 6.13 -5.26 1.54
C TYR A 151 5.71 -6.01 2.79
N GLY A 152 4.71 -6.89 2.66
CA GLY A 152 4.33 -7.83 3.72
C GLY A 152 5.34 -8.96 3.87
N ILE A 153 6.31 -8.80 4.74
CA ILE A 153 7.37 -9.79 5.03
C ILE A 153 6.83 -10.92 5.91
N GLU A 154 6.04 -10.57 6.92
CA GLU A 154 5.38 -11.42 7.93
C GLU A 154 6.34 -12.13 8.88
N SER A 155 7.41 -12.78 8.38
CA SER A 155 8.41 -13.45 9.18
C SER A 155 9.72 -13.61 8.43
N THR A 156 10.83 -13.68 9.17
CA THR A 156 12.15 -14.06 8.65
C THR A 156 12.42 -15.57 8.77
N CYS A 157 11.51 -16.32 9.39
CA CYS A 157 11.60 -17.77 9.58
C CYS A 157 10.71 -18.48 8.54
N ASP A 158 11.33 -19.27 7.65
CA ASP A 158 10.63 -19.99 6.59
C ASP A 158 9.64 -21.03 7.12
N GLU A 159 9.91 -21.64 8.27
CA GLU A 159 8.95 -22.53 8.96
C GLU A 159 7.66 -21.78 9.31
N THR A 160 7.79 -20.59 9.88
CA THR A 160 6.65 -19.73 10.20
C THR A 160 5.90 -19.33 8.93
N LEU A 161 6.60 -18.91 7.87
CA LEU A 161 6.00 -18.56 6.57
C LEU A 161 5.20 -19.73 5.98
N ARG A 162 5.71 -20.95 6.09
CA ARG A 162 5.01 -22.16 5.65
C ARG A 162 3.77 -22.45 6.49
N ARG A 163 3.86 -22.35 7.83
CA ARG A 163 2.74 -22.57 8.74
C ARG A 163 1.59 -21.59 8.53
N ILE A 164 1.87 -20.34 8.20
CA ILE A 164 0.84 -19.33 7.92
C ILE A 164 0.39 -19.32 6.45
N ASN A 165 0.82 -20.29 5.64
CA ASN A 165 0.52 -20.39 4.21
C ASN A 165 0.90 -19.12 3.44
N ARG A 166 2.11 -18.57 3.69
CA ARG A 166 2.52 -17.31 3.05
C ARG A 166 2.91 -17.46 1.57
N GLY A 167 3.45 -18.60 1.17
CA GLY A 167 3.77 -18.95 -0.22
C GLY A 167 5.01 -18.25 -0.80
N HIS A 168 5.86 -17.65 0.04
CA HIS A 168 7.22 -17.20 -0.29
C HIS A 168 8.19 -17.52 0.84
N THR A 169 9.50 -17.43 0.57
CA THR A 169 10.59 -17.61 1.54
C THR A 169 11.20 -16.28 1.95
N PHE A 170 11.99 -16.26 3.01
CA PHE A 170 12.77 -15.10 3.41
C PHE A 170 13.83 -14.74 2.36
N GLN A 171 14.37 -15.72 1.64
CA GLN A 171 15.28 -15.45 0.51
C GLN A 171 14.62 -14.57 -0.57
N THR A 172 13.35 -14.83 -0.90
CA THR A 172 12.57 -13.99 -1.83
C THR A 172 12.46 -12.55 -1.32
N VAL A 173 12.22 -12.36 -0.02
CA VAL A 173 12.17 -11.03 0.62
C VAL A 173 13.48 -10.30 0.44
N SER A 174 14.59 -10.94 0.79
CA SER A 174 15.94 -10.36 0.68
C SER A 174 16.28 -9.96 -0.74
N TYR A 175 15.98 -10.80 -1.72
CA TYR A 175 16.20 -10.51 -3.13
C TYR A 175 15.41 -9.27 -3.59
N THR A 176 14.13 -9.22 -3.28
CA THR A 176 13.27 -8.08 -3.69
C THR A 176 13.68 -6.79 -2.99
N HIS A 177 14.07 -6.87 -1.72
CA HIS A 177 14.56 -5.72 -0.96
C HIS A 177 15.84 -5.14 -1.57
N LEU A 178 16.80 -5.98 -1.91
CA LEU A 178 18.05 -5.55 -2.56
C LEU A 178 17.77 -4.87 -3.91
N ARG A 179 16.94 -5.48 -4.77
CA ARG A 179 16.54 -4.88 -6.06
C ARG A 179 15.91 -3.49 -5.90
N ALA A 180 15.02 -3.33 -4.94
CA ALA A 180 14.38 -2.04 -4.68
C ALA A 180 15.35 -0.94 -4.21
N HIS A 181 16.51 -1.32 -3.68
CA HIS A 181 17.59 -0.39 -3.31
C HIS A 181 18.56 -0.10 -4.46
N GLU A 182 18.81 -1.06 -5.34
CA GLU A 182 19.71 -0.90 -6.50
C GLU A 182 19.17 0.11 -7.53
N THR A 183 17.87 0.31 -7.61
CA THR A 183 17.23 1.28 -8.52
C THR A 183 17.26 2.74 -8.01
N ARG A 184 17.96 3.03 -6.91
CA ARG A 184 18.03 4.37 -6.31
C ARG A 184 19.26 5.20 -6.73
N HIS A 185 19.95 4.84 -7.80
CA HIS A 185 21.11 5.58 -8.31
C HIS A 185 20.75 6.50 -9.47
#